data_622c0d7e685370e9385c2845963d4e5c
#
_entry.id   622c0d7e685370e9385c2845963d4e5c
#
_cell.length_a   1.000
_cell.length_b   1.000
_cell.length_c   1.000
_cell.angle_alpha   90.00
_cell.angle_beta   90.00
_cell.angle_gamma   90.00
#
_symmetry.space_group_name_H-M   'P 1'
#
loop_
_entity.id
_entity.type
_entity.pdbx_description
1 polymer ?
#
loop_
_entity_poly.entity_id
_entity_poly.type
_entity_poly.pdbx_seq_one_letter_code
_entity_poly.pdbx_strand_id
1 'polypeptide(L)'
;MIRRIPNWSRLTRRTLVTAAVLVAAVVAPVGAAQAQAAASTSPPCAASALRVSTIRDGAAAGSTYYKVRFTNASRTTCHLFGYPGIVAFANAQQLGAPAGRNPSVPRMVVTIAPGATAHSLLQITNAGNYPAAACQPALAEGIRVIPPNTSTRKLNPLSFRACSTGIVYMFVSPVGPGA
;
A
#
# COMPACT_ATOMS: atom_id res chain seq x y z
N MET A 1 35.69 -37.67 56.97
CA MET A 1 35.22 -38.95 57.57
C MET A 1 34.86 -39.90 56.43
N ILE A 2 35.60 -40.95 56.39
CA ILE A 2 35.63 -42.09 55.47
C ILE A 2 34.45 -43.01 55.77
N ARG A 3 33.78 -43.60 54.75
CA ARG A 3 33.25 -44.97 54.75
C ARG A 3 32.62 -45.28 53.37
N ARG A 4 33.30 -46.00 52.56
CA ARG A 4 33.49 -47.49 52.37
C ARG A 4 32.27 -48.05 51.58
N ILE A 5 32.67 -48.60 50.45
CA ILE A 5 31.98 -49.51 49.54
C ILE A 5 31.75 -50.87 50.20
N PRO A 6 30.77 -51.65 49.75
CA PRO A 6 31.16 -52.95 49.27
C PRO A 6 30.55 -53.41 47.93
N ASN A 7 31.43 -54.01 47.20
CA ASN A 7 31.30 -54.84 46.04
C ASN A 7 30.74 -56.23 46.45
N TRP A 8 29.84 -56.77 45.68
CA TRP A 8 29.60 -58.24 45.65
C TRP A 8 29.15 -58.66 44.24
N SER A 9 29.99 -59.34 43.72
CA SER A 9 30.29 -60.36 42.71
C SER A 9 29.18 -61.37 42.42
N ARG A 10 29.10 -61.70 41.13
CA ARG A 10 29.01 -62.96 40.42
C ARG A 10 27.79 -63.86 40.62
N LEU A 11 27.37 -64.35 39.50
CA LEU A 11 26.93 -65.68 39.03
C LEU A 11 25.67 -65.55 38.18
N THR A 12 25.40 -66.07 37.08
CA THR A 12 25.83 -67.25 36.30
C THR A 12 25.12 -67.21 34.92
N ARG A 13 25.81 -67.72 33.94
CA ARG A 13 25.33 -67.99 32.57
C ARG A 13 24.01 -68.78 32.54
N ARG A 14 23.10 -68.36 31.68
CA ARG A 14 22.27 -69.28 30.88
C ARG A 14 21.97 -68.63 29.51
N THR A 15 22.56 -69.24 28.51
CA THR A 15 22.34 -69.03 27.10
C THR A 15 20.95 -69.49 26.71
N LEU A 16 20.14 -68.63 26.23
CA LEU A 16 18.95 -68.93 25.43
C LEU A 16 19.06 -68.18 24.11
N VAL A 17 19.29 -68.93 23.06
CA VAL A 17 19.25 -68.50 21.68
C VAL A 17 17.80 -68.40 21.30
N THR A 18 17.28 -67.20 21.19
CA THR A 18 15.99 -66.93 20.55
C THR A 18 16.27 -66.18 19.25
N ALA A 19 15.90 -66.83 18.15
CA ALA A 19 15.97 -66.25 16.82
C ALA A 19 15.00 -65.04 16.72
N ALA A 20 15.56 -63.85 16.61
CA ALA A 20 14.74 -62.64 16.33
C ALA A 20 14.57 -62.52 14.81
N VAL A 21 13.36 -62.73 14.34
CA VAL A 21 12.93 -62.39 12.99
C VAL A 21 12.85 -60.86 12.88
N LEU A 22 13.80 -60.28 12.19
CA LEU A 22 13.79 -58.83 11.84
C LEU A 22 12.80 -58.63 10.71
N VAL A 23 11.59 -58.15 11.05
CA VAL A 23 10.65 -57.56 10.09
C VAL A 23 11.13 -56.14 9.85
N ALA A 24 11.80 -55.90 8.74
CA ALA A 24 12.16 -54.55 8.26
C ALA A 24 10.89 -53.88 7.77
N ALA A 25 10.27 -53.01 8.59
CA ALA A 25 9.22 -52.13 8.18
C ALA A 25 9.86 -51.03 7.29
N VAL A 26 9.61 -51.08 6.00
CA VAL A 26 9.95 -50.01 5.05
C VAL A 26 8.94 -48.87 5.30
N VAL A 27 9.36 -47.88 6.08
CA VAL A 27 8.62 -46.60 6.21
C VAL A 27 8.98 -45.77 5.00
N ALA A 28 8.11 -45.73 4.00
CA ALA A 28 8.19 -44.79 2.88
C ALA A 28 7.98 -43.36 3.41
N PRO A 29 8.86 -42.39 3.15
CA PRO A 29 8.60 -41.02 3.50
C PRO A 29 7.47 -40.50 2.60
N VAL A 30 6.32 -40.21 3.17
CA VAL A 30 5.24 -39.44 2.54
C VAL A 30 5.81 -38.04 2.37
N GLY A 31 6.38 -37.74 1.21
CA GLY A 31 6.80 -36.41 0.84
C GLY A 31 5.56 -35.51 0.79
N ALA A 32 5.36 -34.72 1.83
CA ALA A 32 4.42 -33.62 1.78
C ALA A 32 4.94 -32.63 0.72
N ALA A 33 4.34 -32.66 -0.46
CA ALA A 33 4.53 -31.63 -1.47
C ALA A 33 3.98 -30.33 -0.86
N GLN A 34 4.86 -29.52 -0.30
CA GLN A 34 4.53 -28.15 0.07
C GLN A 34 4.29 -27.40 -1.23
N ALA A 35 3.02 -27.22 -1.59
CA ALA A 35 2.62 -26.25 -2.59
C ALA A 35 3.05 -24.88 -2.10
N GLN A 36 4.23 -24.42 -2.51
CA GLN A 36 4.63 -23.04 -2.38
C GLN A 36 3.63 -22.23 -3.22
N ALA A 37 2.66 -21.63 -2.53
CA ALA A 37 1.83 -20.59 -3.14
C ALA A 37 2.80 -19.50 -3.57
N ALA A 38 3.15 -19.46 -4.85
CA ALA A 38 3.85 -18.34 -5.44
C ALA A 38 3.00 -17.11 -5.12
N ALA A 39 3.54 -16.20 -4.32
CA ALA A 39 2.92 -14.91 -4.07
C ALA A 39 2.83 -14.22 -5.44
N SER A 40 1.70 -14.34 -6.10
CA SER A 40 1.44 -13.68 -7.37
C SER A 40 1.37 -12.18 -7.09
N THR A 41 2.48 -11.48 -7.34
CA THR A 41 2.49 -10.02 -7.33
C THR A 41 1.56 -9.57 -8.46
N SER A 42 0.40 -8.99 -8.09
CA SER A 42 -0.53 -8.41 -9.07
C SER A 42 0.21 -7.39 -9.94
N PRO A 43 -0.13 -7.24 -11.23
CA PRO A 43 0.50 -6.25 -12.09
C PRO A 43 0.18 -4.81 -11.64
N PRO A 44 0.98 -3.80 -12.01
CA PRO A 44 0.62 -2.41 -11.81
C PRO A 44 -0.72 -2.08 -12.49
N CYS A 45 -1.53 -1.22 -11.86
CA CYS A 45 -2.80 -0.79 -12.45
C CYS A 45 -2.56 0.07 -13.69
N ALA A 46 -3.12 -0.31 -14.82
CA ALA A 46 -3.16 0.56 -15.99
C ALA A 46 -4.07 1.77 -15.71
N ALA A 47 -3.71 2.94 -16.24
CA ALA A 47 -4.54 4.15 -16.06
C ALA A 47 -5.96 3.98 -16.63
N SER A 48 -6.13 3.23 -17.71
CA SER A 48 -7.43 2.91 -18.32
C SER A 48 -8.32 2.06 -17.41
N ALA A 49 -7.69 1.23 -16.55
CA ALA A 49 -8.39 0.37 -15.60
C ALA A 49 -8.87 1.14 -14.35
N LEU A 50 -8.44 2.39 -14.15
CA LEU A 50 -8.74 3.16 -12.97
C LEU A 50 -9.83 4.22 -13.23
N ARG A 51 -10.87 4.22 -12.40
CA ARG A 51 -11.73 5.39 -12.19
C ARG A 51 -11.17 6.22 -11.06
N VAL A 52 -11.07 7.54 -11.28
CA VAL A 52 -10.60 8.49 -10.27
C VAL A 52 -11.75 9.39 -9.89
N SER A 53 -11.99 9.53 -8.59
CA SER A 53 -12.98 10.46 -8.04
C SER A 53 -12.44 11.16 -6.81
N THR A 54 -13.01 12.30 -6.47
CA THR A 54 -12.57 13.09 -5.33
C THR A 54 -13.78 13.37 -4.43
N ILE A 55 -13.65 13.05 -3.15
CA ILE A 55 -14.68 13.33 -2.14
C ILE A 55 -14.08 14.17 -1.02
N ARG A 56 -14.86 15.10 -0.47
CA ARG A 56 -14.44 15.90 0.67
C ARG A 56 -14.36 15.02 1.91
N ASP A 57 -13.25 15.13 2.66
CA ASP A 57 -12.99 14.34 3.89
C ASP A 57 -13.05 15.21 5.15
N GLY A 58 -13.00 16.55 5.00
CA GLY A 58 -13.09 17.45 6.13
C GLY A 58 -12.36 18.78 5.90
N ALA A 59 -12.23 19.55 6.97
CA ALA A 59 -11.42 20.76 7.01
C ALA A 59 -10.82 20.95 8.41
N ALA A 60 -9.57 21.36 8.48
CA ALA A 60 -8.87 21.67 9.71
C ALA A 60 -7.69 22.62 9.44
N ALA A 61 -7.32 23.43 10.43
CA ALA A 61 -6.12 24.28 10.43
C ALA A 61 -5.93 25.08 9.10
N GLY A 62 -6.98 25.70 8.60
CA GLY A 62 -6.91 26.50 7.37
C GLY A 62 -6.73 25.70 6.09
N SER A 63 -7.01 24.42 6.10
CA SER A 63 -6.94 23.51 4.94
C SER A 63 -8.24 22.73 4.79
N THR A 64 -8.55 22.34 3.56
CA THR A 64 -9.60 21.37 3.25
C THR A 64 -8.96 20.07 2.78
N TYR A 65 -9.49 18.96 3.24
CA TYR A 65 -8.99 17.61 2.95
C TYR A 65 -9.96 16.88 2.03
N TYR A 66 -9.40 16.14 1.09
CA TYR A 66 -10.13 15.33 0.11
C TYR A 66 -9.52 13.95 0.01
N LYS A 67 -10.34 12.93 -0.10
CA LYS A 67 -9.92 11.59 -0.55
C LYS A 67 -9.96 11.54 -2.07
N VAL A 68 -8.79 11.41 -2.70
CA VAL A 68 -8.66 11.09 -4.12
C VAL A 68 -8.70 9.57 -4.24
N ARG A 69 -9.81 9.05 -4.76
CA ARG A 69 -10.10 7.61 -4.81
C ARG A 69 -9.73 7.03 -6.16
N PHE A 70 -9.12 5.86 -6.14
CA PHE A 70 -8.72 5.06 -7.31
C PHE A 70 -9.48 3.74 -7.27
N THR A 71 -10.55 3.63 -8.07
CA THR A 71 -11.36 2.40 -8.15
C THR A 71 -10.88 1.57 -9.33
N ASN A 72 -10.57 0.30 -9.08
CA ASN A 72 -10.23 -0.65 -10.14
C ASN A 72 -11.51 -1.04 -10.91
N ALA A 73 -11.68 -0.48 -12.11
CA ALA A 73 -12.81 -0.75 -12.98
C ALA A 73 -12.56 -1.94 -13.94
N SER A 74 -11.42 -2.61 -13.85
CA SER A 74 -11.10 -3.80 -14.63
C SER A 74 -11.61 -5.08 -13.94
N ARG A 75 -11.44 -6.21 -14.61
CA ARG A 75 -11.79 -7.55 -14.10
C ARG A 75 -10.60 -8.25 -13.43
N THR A 76 -9.43 -7.64 -13.41
CA THR A 76 -8.19 -8.21 -12.87
C THR A 76 -7.71 -7.41 -11.68
N THR A 77 -7.21 -8.10 -10.66
CA THR A 77 -6.53 -7.46 -9.53
C THR A 77 -5.26 -6.79 -10.00
N CYS A 78 -5.01 -5.57 -9.54
CA CYS A 78 -3.79 -4.80 -9.83
C CYS A 78 -3.29 -4.08 -8.59
N HIS A 79 -2.12 -3.44 -8.66
CA HIS A 79 -1.60 -2.68 -7.53
C HIS A 79 -1.21 -1.25 -7.91
N LEU A 80 -1.22 -0.35 -6.91
CA LEU A 80 -0.66 0.99 -6.95
C LEU A 80 0.47 1.10 -5.93
N PHE A 81 1.45 1.96 -6.21
CA PHE A 81 2.55 2.26 -5.29
C PHE A 81 3.00 3.71 -5.44
N GLY A 82 3.07 4.44 -4.33
CA GLY A 82 3.61 5.79 -4.28
C GLY A 82 2.56 6.90 -4.37
N TYR A 83 2.95 8.04 -4.89
CA TYR A 83 2.13 9.26 -4.89
C TYR A 83 1.47 9.48 -6.24
N PRO A 84 0.19 9.91 -6.30
CA PRO A 84 -0.37 10.46 -7.51
C PRO A 84 0.23 11.84 -7.79
N GLY A 85 0.35 12.19 -9.06
CA GLY A 85 0.58 13.57 -9.48
C GLY A 85 -0.74 14.34 -9.47
N ILE A 86 -0.78 15.54 -8.86
CA ILE A 86 -2.00 16.36 -8.81
C ILE A 86 -1.65 17.81 -9.13
N VAL A 87 -2.43 18.41 -10.04
CA VAL A 87 -2.36 19.83 -10.35
C VAL A 87 -3.78 20.42 -10.41
N ALA A 88 -3.96 21.63 -9.95
CA ALA A 88 -5.19 22.39 -10.19
C ALA A 88 -5.24 22.88 -11.65
N PHE A 89 -6.44 23.10 -12.18
CA PHE A 89 -6.62 23.70 -13.49
C PHE A 89 -7.82 24.65 -13.53
N ALA A 90 -7.72 25.63 -14.43
CA ALA A 90 -8.80 26.49 -14.87
C ALA A 90 -8.62 26.79 -16.37
N ASN A 91 -9.70 26.94 -17.13
CA ASN A 91 -9.67 27.21 -18.58
C ASN A 91 -8.70 26.28 -19.34
N ALA A 92 -8.73 24.99 -19.02
CA ALA A 92 -7.83 23.95 -19.55
C ALA A 92 -6.34 24.17 -19.27
N GLN A 93 -5.92 25.23 -18.58
CA GLN A 93 -4.52 25.52 -18.19
C GLN A 93 -4.24 25.02 -16.78
N GLN A 94 -2.97 24.68 -16.51
CA GLN A 94 -2.52 24.39 -15.14
C GLN A 94 -2.56 25.69 -14.32
N LEU A 95 -3.06 25.59 -13.09
CA LEU A 95 -3.14 26.69 -12.14
C LEU A 95 -2.23 26.41 -10.96
N GLY A 96 -1.17 27.20 -10.87
CA GLY A 96 -0.19 27.11 -9.79
C GLY A 96 0.74 25.88 -9.82
N ALA A 97 1.40 25.64 -8.71
CA ALA A 97 2.36 24.54 -8.55
C ALA A 97 1.64 23.18 -8.44
N PRO A 98 2.29 22.09 -8.88
CA PRO A 98 1.86 20.73 -8.55
C PRO A 98 1.80 20.51 -7.03
N ALA A 99 0.93 19.58 -6.60
CA ALA A 99 0.88 19.18 -5.20
C ALA A 99 2.22 18.61 -4.72
N GLY A 100 2.70 19.12 -3.57
CA GLY A 100 3.84 18.58 -2.86
C GLY A 100 3.53 17.19 -2.30
N ARG A 101 4.55 16.38 -2.13
CA ARG A 101 4.42 15.05 -1.51
C ARG A 101 4.47 15.18 0.00
N ASN A 102 3.51 14.61 0.70
CA ASN A 102 3.54 14.49 2.15
C ASN A 102 4.26 13.19 2.55
N PRO A 103 5.50 13.25 3.09
CA PRO A 103 6.26 12.06 3.43
C PRO A 103 5.89 11.43 4.78
N SER A 104 4.97 12.03 5.55
CA SER A 104 4.60 11.56 6.89
C SER A 104 3.93 10.17 6.88
N VAL A 105 3.43 9.72 5.72
CA VAL A 105 2.82 8.40 5.54
C VAL A 105 3.79 7.52 4.75
N PRO A 106 4.14 6.31 5.22
CA PRO A 106 4.99 5.39 4.48
C PRO A 106 4.35 4.97 3.14
N ARG A 107 5.18 4.81 2.11
CA ARG A 107 4.74 4.22 0.84
C ARG A 107 4.62 2.72 0.99
N MET A 108 3.52 2.15 0.52
CA MET A 108 3.26 0.72 0.50
C MET A 108 2.67 0.30 -0.85
N VAL A 109 2.81 -0.97 -1.19
CA VAL A 109 2.09 -1.56 -2.31
C VAL A 109 0.64 -1.78 -1.89
N VAL A 110 -0.30 -1.21 -2.63
CA VAL A 110 -1.74 -1.33 -2.37
C VAL A 110 -2.37 -2.16 -3.47
N THR A 111 -2.75 -3.38 -3.17
CA THR A 111 -3.45 -4.27 -4.10
C THR A 111 -4.93 -3.93 -4.12
N ILE A 112 -5.49 -3.81 -5.32
CA ILE A 112 -6.88 -3.41 -5.57
C ILE A 112 -7.57 -4.48 -6.39
N ALA A 113 -8.50 -5.21 -5.78
CA ALA A 113 -9.34 -6.18 -6.47
C ALA A 113 -10.32 -5.47 -7.44
N PRO A 114 -10.93 -6.18 -8.40
CA PRO A 114 -11.99 -5.62 -9.24
C PRO A 114 -13.09 -4.96 -8.41
N GLY A 115 -13.45 -3.72 -8.75
CA GLY A 115 -14.44 -2.92 -8.03
C GLY A 115 -13.95 -2.29 -6.72
N ALA A 116 -12.84 -2.75 -6.15
CA ALA A 116 -12.28 -2.17 -4.93
C ALA A 116 -11.62 -0.81 -5.19
N THR A 117 -11.38 -0.07 -4.10
CA THR A 117 -10.87 1.30 -4.14
C THR A 117 -9.67 1.46 -3.21
N ALA A 118 -8.66 2.18 -3.67
CA ALA A 118 -7.60 2.76 -2.85
C ALA A 118 -7.75 4.28 -2.82
N HIS A 119 -7.09 4.98 -1.90
CA HIS A 119 -7.16 6.43 -1.86
C HIS A 119 -5.84 7.11 -1.46
N SER A 120 -5.70 8.39 -1.84
CA SER A 120 -4.69 9.30 -1.30
C SER A 120 -5.40 10.48 -0.65
N LEU A 121 -4.86 10.98 0.44
CA LEU A 121 -5.34 12.20 1.07
C LEU A 121 -4.73 13.41 0.35
N LEU A 122 -5.57 14.29 -0.17
CA LEU A 122 -5.19 15.58 -0.74
C LEU A 122 -5.55 16.66 0.26
N GLN A 123 -4.56 17.39 0.74
CA GLN A 123 -4.72 18.62 1.51
C GLN A 123 -4.63 19.81 0.57
N ILE A 124 -5.58 20.71 0.65
CA ILE A 124 -5.58 22.00 -0.04
C ILE A 124 -5.60 23.09 1.01
N THR A 125 -4.50 23.81 1.17
CA THR A 125 -4.41 24.97 2.05
C THR A 125 -5.20 26.12 1.45
N ASN A 126 -5.99 26.80 2.27
CA ASN A 126 -6.78 27.95 1.83
C ASN A 126 -5.86 29.04 1.26
N ALA A 127 -6.14 29.48 0.05
CA ALA A 127 -5.38 30.54 -0.61
C ALA A 127 -5.36 31.85 0.21
N GLY A 128 -6.36 32.09 1.06
CA GLY A 128 -6.40 33.22 1.98
C GLY A 128 -5.36 33.17 3.10
N ASN A 129 -4.69 32.05 3.33
CA ASN A 129 -3.59 31.94 4.29
C ASN A 129 -2.26 32.48 3.77
N TYR A 130 -2.22 32.86 2.50
CA TYR A 130 -1.02 33.40 1.84
C TYR A 130 -1.24 34.90 1.51
N PRO A 131 -0.18 35.70 1.50
CA PRO A 131 -0.25 37.07 0.98
C PRO A 131 -0.80 37.08 -0.45
N ALA A 132 -1.77 37.95 -0.73
CA ALA A 132 -2.45 38.00 -2.03
C ALA A 132 -1.46 38.19 -3.20
N ALA A 133 -0.44 39.01 -3.02
CA ALA A 133 0.60 39.24 -4.02
C ALA A 133 1.43 37.98 -4.33
N ALA A 134 1.67 37.15 -3.32
CA ALA A 134 2.46 35.92 -3.48
C ALA A 134 1.62 34.77 -4.04
N CYS A 135 0.36 34.64 -3.68
CA CYS A 135 -0.55 33.56 -4.09
C CYS A 135 -1.29 33.89 -5.40
N GLN A 136 -1.69 35.14 -5.60
CA GLN A 136 -2.57 35.57 -6.70
C GLN A 136 -3.79 34.63 -6.82
N PRO A 137 -4.72 34.69 -5.83
CA PRO A 137 -5.79 33.71 -5.73
C PRO A 137 -6.69 33.71 -6.97
N ALA A 138 -6.91 32.54 -7.57
CA ALA A 138 -7.76 32.30 -8.71
C ALA A 138 -8.73 31.14 -8.45
N LEU A 139 -9.85 31.08 -9.17
CA LEU A 139 -10.79 29.98 -9.05
C LEU A 139 -10.33 28.80 -9.89
N ALA A 140 -10.08 27.66 -9.25
CA ALA A 140 -9.88 26.39 -9.92
C ALA A 140 -11.22 25.75 -10.29
N GLU A 141 -11.30 25.15 -11.47
CA GLU A 141 -12.45 24.36 -11.96
C GLU A 141 -12.33 22.90 -11.55
N GLY A 142 -11.11 22.44 -11.25
CA GLY A 142 -10.85 21.07 -10.88
C GLY A 142 -9.37 20.75 -10.66
N ILE A 143 -9.14 19.46 -10.52
CA ILE A 143 -7.80 18.88 -10.44
C ILE A 143 -7.57 17.87 -11.56
N ARG A 144 -6.36 17.84 -12.10
CA ARG A 144 -5.85 16.75 -12.94
C ARG A 144 -5.08 15.81 -12.07
N VAL A 145 -5.45 14.55 -12.09
CA VAL A 145 -4.82 13.48 -11.31
C VAL A 145 -4.12 12.52 -12.24
N ILE A 146 -2.85 12.26 -11.99
CA ILE A 146 -2.06 11.21 -12.65
C ILE A 146 -1.92 10.09 -11.62
N PRO A 147 -2.57 8.93 -11.80
CA PRO A 147 -2.40 7.82 -10.87
C PRO A 147 -0.93 7.39 -10.77
N PRO A 148 -0.49 6.85 -9.62
CA PRO A 148 0.88 6.38 -9.48
C PRO A 148 1.28 5.39 -10.58
N ASN A 149 2.53 5.48 -11.05
CA ASN A 149 3.13 4.63 -12.08
C ASN A 149 2.43 4.71 -13.46
N THR A 150 1.70 5.79 -13.72
CA THR A 150 1.09 6.06 -15.04
C THR A 150 1.46 7.46 -15.54
N SER A 151 1.15 7.75 -16.81
CA SER A 151 1.31 9.09 -17.40
C SER A 151 -0.02 9.73 -17.80
N THR A 152 -1.12 8.98 -17.70
CA THR A 152 -2.44 9.44 -18.14
C THR A 152 -3.10 10.34 -17.10
N ARG A 153 -3.54 11.51 -17.52
CA ARG A 153 -4.25 12.48 -16.69
C ARG A 153 -5.74 12.14 -16.62
N LYS A 154 -6.31 12.18 -15.41
CA LYS A 154 -7.74 12.07 -15.15
C LYS A 154 -8.25 13.40 -14.64
N LEU A 155 -9.28 13.94 -15.26
CA LEU A 155 -9.90 15.19 -14.83
C LEU A 155 -10.92 14.90 -13.74
N ASN A 156 -10.88 15.70 -12.67
CA ASN A 156 -11.85 15.66 -11.58
C ASN A 156 -12.37 17.07 -11.30
N PRO A 157 -13.64 17.34 -11.54
CA PRO A 157 -14.24 18.61 -11.18
C PRO A 157 -14.13 18.86 -9.67
N LEU A 158 -13.61 20.00 -9.29
CA LEU A 158 -13.47 20.42 -7.90
C LEU A 158 -13.23 21.93 -7.85
N SER A 159 -14.25 22.68 -7.44
CA SER A 159 -14.14 24.14 -7.36
C SER A 159 -13.54 24.57 -6.03
N PHE A 160 -12.45 25.33 -6.08
CA PHE A 160 -11.80 25.93 -4.91
C PHE A 160 -10.91 27.13 -5.31
N ARG A 161 -10.58 27.97 -4.32
CA ARG A 161 -9.61 29.06 -4.54
C ARG A 161 -8.19 28.51 -4.46
N ALA A 162 -7.48 28.60 -5.56
CA ALA A 162 -6.11 28.13 -5.76
C ALA A 162 -5.13 29.32 -5.76
N CYS A 163 -3.84 29.08 -5.49
CA CYS A 163 -2.79 30.01 -5.84
C CYS A 163 -2.41 29.81 -7.31
N SER A 164 -2.37 30.89 -8.12
CA SER A 164 -1.96 30.80 -9.52
C SER A 164 -0.46 30.86 -9.73
N THR A 165 0.30 31.21 -8.70
CA THR A 165 1.78 31.29 -8.71
C THR A 165 2.45 29.95 -8.42
N GLY A 166 3.80 29.93 -8.37
CA GLY A 166 4.59 28.76 -8.03
C GLY A 166 4.54 28.30 -6.57
N ILE A 167 3.68 28.88 -5.72
CA ILE A 167 3.51 28.44 -4.33
C ILE A 167 2.91 27.04 -4.28
N VAL A 168 3.53 26.15 -3.50
CA VAL A 168 3.00 24.83 -3.17
C VAL A 168 1.99 24.99 -2.03
N TYR A 169 0.70 24.91 -2.34
CA TYR A 169 -0.41 25.03 -1.39
C TYR A 169 -1.24 23.74 -1.27
N MET A 170 -0.95 22.76 -2.12
CA MET A 170 -1.53 21.42 -2.08
C MET A 170 -0.49 20.41 -1.66
N PHE A 171 -0.88 19.42 -0.87
CA PHE A 171 -0.03 18.29 -0.48
C PHE A 171 -0.81 16.99 -0.61
N VAL A 172 -0.14 15.93 -1.08
CA VAL A 172 -0.77 14.64 -1.30
C VAL A 172 -0.01 13.53 -0.58
N SER A 173 -0.75 12.62 0.08
CA SER A 173 -0.19 11.41 0.66
C SER A 173 0.08 10.35 -0.42
N PRO A 174 0.93 9.33 -0.15
CA PRO A 174 0.97 8.15 -1.00
C PRO A 174 -0.40 7.47 -0.99
N VAL A 175 -0.63 6.60 -1.98
CA VAL A 175 -1.83 5.75 -2.01
C VAL A 175 -1.80 4.81 -0.82
N GLY A 176 -2.93 4.75 -0.12
CA GLY A 176 -3.22 3.82 0.96
C GLY A 176 -4.44 2.95 0.63
N PRO A 177 -4.71 1.91 1.47
CA PRO A 177 -5.89 1.06 1.32
C PRO A 177 -7.17 1.90 1.37
N GLY A 178 -8.19 1.48 0.64
CA GLY A 178 -9.54 2.00 0.78
C GLY A 178 -10.15 1.59 2.11
N ALA A 179 -10.87 2.51 2.77
CA ALA A 179 -11.79 2.17 3.85
C ALA A 179 -13.15 1.87 3.25
#